data_34e91479170282b596a19947eb57e3f9
#
_entry.id   34e91479170282b596a19947eb57e3f9
#
_cell.length_a   1.000
_cell.length_b   1.000
_cell.length_c   1.000
_cell.angle_alpha   90.00
_cell.angle_beta   90.00
_cell.angle_gamma   90.00
#
_symmetry.space_group_name_H-M   'P 1'
#
loop_
_entity.id
_entity.type
_entity.pdbx_description
1 polymer ?
#
loop_
_entity_poly.entity_id
_entity_poly.type
_entity_poly.pdbx_seq_one_letter_code
_entity_poly.pdbx_strand_id
1 'polypeptide(L)'
;FCTWAGRRLPTEYEWEVAALGNKPGEPFRRYPWGNEVPGILRADMDGRSRALNPVSDYPSGDSPFGCRQMIGTVWEWTSNEFLPYDGFKVDMYPFMSTLQFATHKVTKGGGCATSSILIRGTYRQAYLPARNDVYTGFRTCAV
;
A
#
# COMPACT_ATOMS: atom_id res chain seq x y z
N PHE A 1 4.44 7.49 -17.41
CA PHE A 1 4.70 8.69 -16.57
C PHE A 1 6.13 8.67 -16.01
N CYS A 2 6.54 7.62 -15.31
CA CYS A 2 7.84 7.58 -14.64
C CYS A 2 9.01 7.85 -15.61
N THR A 3 9.04 7.19 -16.74
CA THR A 3 10.08 7.40 -17.77
C THR A 3 10.11 8.86 -18.25
N TRP A 4 8.94 9.42 -18.54
CA TRP A 4 8.82 10.82 -18.95
C TRP A 4 9.31 11.80 -17.88
N ALA A 5 9.00 11.51 -16.60
CA ALA A 5 9.36 12.37 -15.47
C ALA A 5 10.79 12.14 -14.93
N GLY A 6 11.58 11.21 -15.51
CA GLY A 6 12.88 10.83 -14.95
C GLY A 6 12.78 10.23 -13.54
N ARG A 7 11.73 9.46 -13.28
CA ARG A 7 11.43 8.87 -11.98
C ARG A 7 11.15 7.37 -12.11
N ARG A 8 10.97 6.68 -10.99
CA ARG A 8 10.58 5.27 -10.95
C ARG A 8 9.48 5.01 -9.92
N LEU A 9 8.82 3.86 -10.01
CA LEU A 9 7.99 3.36 -8.92
C LEU A 9 8.88 2.91 -7.75
N PRO A 10 8.42 3.06 -6.50
CA PRO A 10 9.11 2.45 -5.36
C PRO A 10 9.02 0.93 -5.43
N THR A 11 9.99 0.25 -4.85
CA THR A 11 9.82 -1.13 -4.44
C THR A 11 8.82 -1.20 -3.27
N GLU A 12 8.24 -2.38 -3.04
CA GLU A 12 7.34 -2.58 -1.88
C GLU A 12 8.05 -2.31 -0.54
N TYR A 13 9.35 -2.61 -0.46
CA TYR A 13 10.17 -2.35 0.73
C TYR A 13 10.40 -0.86 0.95
N GLU A 14 10.73 -0.11 -0.10
CA GLU A 14 10.85 1.36 -0.03
C GLU A 14 9.53 2.00 0.36
N TRP A 15 8.43 1.48 -0.19
CA TRP A 15 7.08 1.93 0.16
C TRP A 15 6.79 1.69 1.65
N GLU A 16 7.10 0.50 2.18
CA GLU A 16 6.90 0.18 3.60
C GLU A 16 7.77 1.04 4.52
N VAL A 17 9.03 1.26 4.17
CA VAL A 17 9.92 2.17 4.91
C VAL A 17 9.35 3.57 4.92
N ALA A 18 8.91 4.08 3.77
CA ALA A 18 8.30 5.42 3.67
C ALA A 18 7.01 5.54 4.49
N ALA A 19 6.21 4.47 4.55
CA ALA A 19 4.97 4.43 5.30
C ALA A 19 5.19 4.30 6.82
N LEU A 20 6.03 3.37 7.25
CA LEU A 20 6.12 2.98 8.65
C LEU A 20 7.31 3.60 9.38
N GLY A 21 8.39 3.91 8.67
CA GLY A 21 9.58 4.55 9.23
C GLY A 21 10.24 3.76 10.36
N ASN A 22 10.04 2.43 10.40
CA ASN A 22 10.56 1.59 11.47
C ASN A 22 12.09 1.54 11.42
N LYS A 23 12.74 2.26 12.31
CA LYS A 23 14.18 2.18 12.52
C LYS A 23 14.50 1.06 13.51
N PRO A 24 15.69 0.44 13.42
CA PRO A 24 16.12 -0.51 14.42
C PRO A 24 16.02 0.07 15.84
N GLY A 25 15.35 -0.66 16.74
CA GLY A 25 15.14 -0.22 18.12
C GLY A 25 13.91 0.65 18.37
N GLU A 26 13.20 1.10 17.33
CA GLU A 26 11.91 1.78 17.50
C GLU A 26 10.76 0.77 17.64
N PRO A 27 9.69 1.13 18.38
CA PRO A 27 8.49 0.31 18.44
C PRO A 27 7.89 0.11 17.04
N PHE A 28 7.45 -1.12 16.76
CA PHE A 28 6.77 -1.44 15.50
C PHE A 28 5.51 -0.58 15.33
N ARG A 29 5.37 0.04 14.15
CA ARG A 29 4.18 0.78 13.75
C ARG A 29 3.31 -0.07 12.83
N ARG A 30 2.05 -0.17 13.18
CA ARG A 30 1.06 -0.87 12.35
C ARG A 30 0.60 -0.02 11.17
N TYR A 31 0.52 1.29 11.38
CA TYR A 31 0.07 2.29 10.40
C TYR A 31 1.08 3.44 10.30
N PRO A 32 1.02 4.24 9.24
CA PRO A 32 1.89 5.41 9.08
C PRO A 32 1.89 6.35 10.29
N TRP A 33 0.74 6.60 10.87
CA TRP A 33 0.55 7.47 12.05
C TRP A 33 0.81 6.80 13.40
N GLY A 34 1.14 5.51 13.43
CA GLY A 34 1.37 4.75 14.68
C GLY A 34 0.49 3.51 14.81
N ASN A 35 0.01 3.22 16.03
CA ASN A 35 -0.72 1.97 16.31
C ASN A 35 -2.23 2.16 16.57
N GLU A 36 -2.72 3.39 16.56
CA GLU A 36 -4.13 3.66 16.72
C GLU A 36 -4.92 3.23 15.46
N VAL A 37 -6.09 2.65 15.69
CA VAL A 37 -6.96 2.18 14.60
C VAL A 37 -7.28 3.29 13.59
N PRO A 38 -7.44 2.94 12.31
CA PRO A 38 -7.81 3.91 11.27
C PRO A 38 -9.11 4.65 11.61
N GLY A 39 -9.06 5.96 11.53
CA GLY A 39 -10.22 6.84 11.73
C GLY A 39 -10.43 7.78 10.55
N ILE A 40 -11.58 8.43 10.52
CA ILE A 40 -12.02 9.30 9.42
C ILE A 40 -11.10 10.51 9.16
N LEU A 41 -10.30 10.90 10.14
CA LEU A 41 -9.35 12.00 9.98
C LEU A 41 -7.98 11.56 9.45
N ARG A 42 -7.72 10.25 9.34
CA ARG A 42 -6.40 9.69 9.02
C ARG A 42 -6.35 9.02 7.65
N ALA A 43 -7.45 8.43 7.20
CA ALA A 43 -7.51 7.71 5.94
C ALA A 43 -8.94 7.59 5.42
N ASP A 44 -9.08 7.58 4.09
CA ASP A 44 -10.34 7.27 3.41
C ASP A 44 -10.44 5.77 3.16
N MET A 45 -11.33 5.12 3.89
CA MET A 45 -11.55 3.68 3.87
C MET A 45 -13.02 3.34 4.15
N ASP A 46 -13.37 2.07 4.11
CA ASP A 46 -14.71 1.55 4.45
C ASP A 46 -15.82 2.06 3.54
N GLY A 47 -15.50 2.51 2.32
CA GLY A 47 -16.48 3.04 1.36
C GLY A 47 -17.09 4.38 1.79
N ARG A 48 -16.43 5.15 2.64
CA ARG A 48 -16.94 6.43 3.14
C ARG A 48 -17.00 7.50 2.07
N SER A 49 -15.98 7.57 1.24
CA SER A 49 -15.93 8.49 0.11
C SER A 49 -16.53 7.86 -1.14
N ARG A 50 -17.24 8.69 -1.91
CA ARG A 50 -17.77 8.29 -3.23
C ARG A 50 -16.91 8.80 -4.38
N ALA A 51 -15.81 9.48 -4.08
CA ALA A 51 -14.88 10.07 -5.03
C ALA A 51 -13.45 10.00 -4.47
N LEU A 52 -12.46 10.16 -5.34
CA LEU A 52 -11.07 10.27 -4.92
C LEU A 52 -10.84 11.61 -4.22
N ASN A 53 -10.10 11.58 -3.13
CA ASN A 53 -9.76 12.76 -2.34
C ASN A 53 -8.50 13.45 -2.89
N PRO A 54 -8.37 14.76 -2.74
CA PRO A 54 -7.12 15.48 -3.01
C PRO A 54 -5.94 14.86 -2.24
N VAL A 55 -4.77 14.84 -2.86
CA VAL A 55 -3.55 14.28 -2.25
C VAL A 55 -3.09 15.02 -0.98
N SER A 56 -3.61 16.22 -0.75
CA SER A 56 -3.35 17.03 0.44
C SER A 56 -4.20 16.67 1.66
N ASP A 57 -5.23 15.86 1.48
CA ASP A 57 -6.15 15.52 2.56
C ASP A 57 -5.53 14.53 3.56
N TYR A 58 -6.15 14.41 4.74
CA TYR A 58 -5.75 13.50 5.82
C TYR A 58 -4.35 13.73 6.41
N PRO A 59 -4.00 14.97 6.81
CA PRO A 59 -2.68 15.26 7.38
C PRO A 59 -2.39 14.50 8.68
N SER A 60 -3.43 14.12 9.43
CA SER A 60 -3.28 13.28 10.63
C SER A 60 -2.89 11.83 10.34
N GLY A 61 -2.89 11.43 9.07
CA GLY A 61 -2.47 10.12 8.58
C GLY A 61 -1.06 10.08 8.02
N ASP A 62 -0.30 11.18 8.13
CA ASP A 62 1.05 11.27 7.59
C ASP A 62 1.99 10.26 8.25
N SER A 63 2.95 9.77 7.45
CA SER A 63 4.01 8.88 7.93
C SER A 63 5.07 9.66 8.72
N PRO A 64 6.00 8.97 9.41
CA PRO A 64 7.12 9.63 10.09
C PRO A 64 8.02 10.48 9.19
N PHE A 65 7.96 10.24 7.89
CA PHE A 65 8.69 11.02 6.88
C PHE A 65 7.82 12.08 6.19
N GLY A 66 6.58 12.31 6.69
CA GLY A 66 5.64 13.26 6.09
C GLY A 66 4.99 12.78 4.79
N CYS A 67 5.07 11.49 4.48
CA CYS A 67 4.37 10.93 3.32
C CYS A 67 2.87 10.84 3.65
N ARG A 68 2.05 11.53 2.86
CA ARG A 68 0.60 11.61 3.04
C ARG A 68 -0.12 10.50 2.30
N GLN A 69 -1.28 10.08 2.85
CA GLN A 69 -2.18 9.08 2.25
C GLN A 69 -1.47 7.77 1.85
N MET A 70 -0.53 7.31 2.69
CA MET A 70 0.10 6.00 2.52
C MET A 70 -0.90 4.85 2.74
N ILE A 71 -2.04 5.12 3.37
CA ILE A 71 -3.15 4.19 3.56
C ILE A 71 -4.45 4.85 3.16
N GLY A 72 -5.30 4.09 2.46
CA GLY A 72 -6.61 4.52 1.98
C GLY A 72 -6.57 5.19 0.60
N THR A 73 -7.70 5.66 0.15
CA THR A 73 -7.96 6.32 -1.13
C THR A 73 -7.75 5.41 -2.34
N VAL A 74 -6.52 5.00 -2.63
CA VAL A 74 -6.20 4.10 -3.76
C VAL A 74 -5.14 3.08 -3.38
N TRP A 75 -5.19 1.90 -3.99
CA TRP A 75 -4.07 0.96 -3.98
C TRP A 75 -2.92 1.51 -4.81
N GLU A 76 -1.72 1.54 -4.25
CA GLU A 76 -0.55 2.11 -4.90
C GLU A 76 0.34 1.03 -5.52
N TRP A 77 0.60 1.16 -6.82
CA TRP A 77 1.50 0.29 -7.56
C TRP A 77 2.95 0.40 -7.05
N THR A 78 3.59 -0.74 -6.89
CA THR A 78 5.04 -0.85 -6.70
C THR A 78 5.71 -1.47 -7.91
N SER A 79 7.04 -1.44 -7.94
CA SER A 79 7.81 -2.06 -9.05
C SER A 79 7.89 -3.58 -8.94
N ASN A 80 7.63 -4.16 -7.76
CA ASN A 80 7.81 -5.59 -7.51
C ASN A 80 6.75 -6.45 -8.19
N GLU A 81 7.20 -7.60 -8.68
CA GLU A 81 6.31 -8.74 -8.90
C GLU A 81 5.85 -9.31 -7.56
N PHE A 82 4.63 -9.83 -7.55
CA PHE A 82 4.13 -10.51 -6.38
C PHE A 82 4.77 -11.89 -6.29
N LEU A 83 5.75 -12.01 -5.41
CA LEU A 83 6.46 -13.27 -5.15
C LEU A 83 6.29 -13.67 -3.69
N PRO A 84 6.42 -14.96 -3.35
CA PRO A 84 6.42 -15.38 -1.96
C PRO A 84 7.67 -14.84 -1.24
N TYR A 85 7.53 -14.63 0.06
CA TYR A 85 8.68 -14.38 0.91
C TYR A 85 9.48 -15.68 1.15
N ASP A 86 10.76 -15.54 1.47
CA ASP A 86 11.60 -16.67 1.85
C ASP A 86 10.98 -17.47 2.99
N GLY A 87 10.97 -18.80 2.84
CA GLY A 87 10.34 -19.69 3.81
C GLY A 87 8.82 -19.83 3.70
N PHE A 88 8.18 -19.19 2.71
CA PHE A 88 6.74 -19.38 2.46
C PHE A 88 6.43 -20.86 2.24
N LYS A 89 5.40 -21.35 2.93
CA LYS A 89 4.83 -22.68 2.71
C LYS A 89 3.39 -22.53 2.25
N VAL A 90 3.03 -23.34 1.25
CA VAL A 90 1.65 -23.39 0.73
C VAL A 90 0.74 -23.86 1.84
N ASP A 91 -0.34 -23.13 2.07
CA ASP A 91 -1.39 -23.44 3.04
C ASP A 91 -2.41 -24.44 2.46
N MET A 92 -3.43 -24.79 3.23
CA MET A 92 -4.48 -25.76 2.88
C MET A 92 -5.20 -25.48 1.57
N TYR A 93 -5.10 -24.26 1.04
CA TYR A 93 -5.65 -23.85 -0.25
C TYR A 93 -4.54 -23.50 -1.26
N PRO A 94 -3.85 -24.50 -1.84
CA PRO A 94 -2.71 -24.26 -2.74
C PRO A 94 -3.05 -23.31 -3.89
N PHE A 95 -4.22 -23.51 -4.51
CA PHE A 95 -4.67 -22.68 -5.62
C PHE A 95 -4.79 -21.21 -5.24
N MET A 96 -5.38 -20.89 -4.09
CA MET A 96 -5.49 -19.51 -3.61
C MET A 96 -4.16 -18.95 -3.13
N SER A 97 -3.26 -19.79 -2.65
CA SER A 97 -1.98 -19.38 -2.11
C SER A 97 -0.94 -19.01 -3.18
N THR A 98 -1.05 -19.56 -4.39
CA THR A 98 0.02 -19.46 -5.39
C THR A 98 -0.40 -18.83 -6.72
N LEU A 99 -1.69 -18.68 -6.97
CA LEU A 99 -2.25 -18.26 -8.26
C LEU A 99 -1.69 -16.94 -8.78
N GLN A 100 -1.36 -16.03 -7.90
CA GLN A 100 -0.95 -14.66 -8.25
C GLN A 100 0.56 -14.48 -8.37
N PHE A 101 1.35 -15.47 -7.94
CA PHE A 101 2.81 -15.37 -7.98
C PHE A 101 3.35 -15.25 -9.40
N ALA A 102 4.35 -14.41 -9.58
CA ALA A 102 5.06 -14.12 -10.83
C ALA A 102 4.19 -13.57 -11.98
N THR A 103 2.88 -13.40 -11.78
CA THR A 103 1.96 -12.88 -12.79
C THR A 103 1.38 -11.50 -12.42
N HIS A 104 1.31 -11.21 -11.13
CA HIS A 104 0.74 -9.97 -10.59
C HIS A 104 1.83 -9.04 -10.08
N LYS A 105 1.51 -7.77 -9.96
CA LYS A 105 2.35 -6.75 -9.31
C LYS A 105 1.84 -6.45 -7.92
N VAL A 106 2.77 -6.17 -7.01
CA VAL A 106 2.42 -5.77 -5.63
C VAL A 106 1.79 -4.39 -5.65
N THR A 107 0.66 -4.27 -4.95
CA THR A 107 0.06 -2.99 -4.57
C THR A 107 -0.03 -2.86 -3.06
N LYS A 108 0.06 -1.63 -2.57
CA LYS A 108 0.13 -1.28 -1.16
C LYS A 108 -0.93 -0.24 -0.78
N GLY A 109 -1.19 -0.09 0.50
CA GLY A 109 -1.92 1.03 1.09
C GLY A 109 -3.42 0.87 1.23
N GLY A 110 -4.08 0.06 0.41
CA GLY A 110 -5.55 -0.04 0.43
C GLY A 110 -6.24 1.08 -0.32
N GLY A 111 -7.41 0.83 -0.87
CA GLY A 111 -8.25 1.83 -1.50
C GLY A 111 -9.39 2.28 -0.60
N CYS A 112 -10.15 3.30 -1.03
CA CYS A 112 -11.30 3.86 -0.29
C CYS A 112 -12.37 2.82 0.07
N ALA A 113 -12.54 1.77 -0.73
CA ALA A 113 -13.47 0.68 -0.46
C ALA A 113 -12.88 -0.43 0.45
N THR A 114 -11.60 -0.36 0.79
CA THR A 114 -10.95 -1.38 1.63
C THR A 114 -11.41 -1.24 3.08
N SER A 115 -11.71 -2.38 3.70
CA SER A 115 -12.08 -2.39 5.12
C SER A 115 -10.89 -2.01 6.01
N SER A 116 -11.11 -1.08 6.92
CA SER A 116 -10.13 -0.63 7.90
C SER A 116 -9.66 -1.74 8.86
N ILE A 117 -10.46 -2.80 9.03
CA ILE A 117 -10.11 -3.97 9.84
C ILE A 117 -8.97 -4.77 9.20
N LEU A 118 -8.92 -4.83 7.87
CA LEU A 118 -7.94 -5.63 7.12
C LEU A 118 -6.60 -4.93 6.98
N ILE A 119 -6.61 -3.60 6.89
CA ILE A 119 -5.44 -2.85 6.45
C ILE A 119 -4.38 -2.68 7.54
N ARG A 120 -3.14 -2.65 7.12
CA ARG A 120 -1.94 -2.27 7.88
C ARG A 120 -0.83 -1.92 6.89
N GLY A 121 0.21 -1.24 7.32
CA GLY A 121 1.29 -0.81 6.42
C GLY A 121 2.03 -1.96 5.74
N THR A 122 2.07 -3.15 6.36
CA THR A 122 2.68 -4.35 5.79
C THR A 122 1.74 -5.16 4.89
N TYR A 123 0.46 -4.77 4.76
CA TYR A 123 -0.48 -5.51 3.91
C TYR A 123 -0.04 -5.45 2.45
N ARG A 124 -0.01 -6.60 1.80
CA ARG A 124 0.28 -6.76 0.36
C ARG A 124 -1.01 -7.16 -0.35
N GLN A 125 -1.31 -6.51 -1.44
CA GLN A 125 -2.30 -6.96 -2.40
C GLN A 125 -1.63 -7.10 -3.76
N ALA A 126 -2.20 -7.89 -4.63
CA ALA A 126 -1.64 -8.15 -5.94
C ALA A 126 -2.70 -8.01 -7.04
N TYR A 127 -2.36 -7.25 -8.07
CA TYR A 127 -3.23 -7.06 -9.23
C TYR A 127 -2.46 -7.27 -10.53
N LEU A 128 -3.19 -7.72 -11.55
CA LEU A 128 -2.69 -7.65 -12.93
C LEU A 128 -2.58 -6.18 -13.35
N PRO A 129 -1.50 -5.78 -14.05
CA PRO A 129 -1.34 -4.38 -14.49
C PRO A 129 -2.49 -3.84 -15.36
N ALA A 130 -3.17 -4.73 -16.08
CA ALA A 130 -4.31 -4.37 -16.93
C ALA A 130 -5.66 -4.31 -16.18
N ARG A 131 -5.67 -4.55 -14.87
CA ARG A 131 -6.91 -4.50 -14.09
C ARG A 131 -7.44 -3.07 -13.99
N ASN A 132 -8.73 -2.88 -14.25
CA ASN A 132 -9.37 -1.57 -14.36
C ASN A 132 -10.66 -1.43 -13.53
N ASP A 133 -10.93 -2.37 -12.63
CA ASP A 133 -12.13 -2.42 -11.78
C ASP A 133 -11.85 -2.07 -10.30
N VAL A 134 -10.64 -1.62 -10.00
CA VAL A 134 -10.21 -1.17 -8.67
C VAL A 134 -9.55 0.20 -8.74
N TYR A 135 -9.75 0.99 -7.71
CA TYR A 135 -9.07 2.28 -7.59
C TYR A 135 -7.58 2.05 -7.29
N THR A 136 -6.76 2.28 -8.31
CA THR A 136 -5.30 2.20 -8.20
C THR A 136 -4.66 3.53 -8.58
N GLY A 137 -3.53 3.79 -7.98
CA GLY A 137 -2.68 4.95 -8.25
C GLY A 137 -1.22 4.59 -8.05
N PHE A 138 -0.37 5.58 -7.92
CA PHE A 138 1.05 5.36 -7.66
C PHE A 138 1.71 6.61 -7.08
N ARG A 139 2.80 6.38 -6.37
CA ARG A 139 3.78 7.42 -6.03
C ARG A 139 5.11 7.11 -6.70
N THR A 140 5.99 8.08 -6.77
CA THR A 140 7.27 7.92 -7.47
C THR A 140 8.45 8.25 -6.56
N CYS A 141 9.58 7.59 -6.84
CA CYS A 141 10.87 7.85 -6.24
C CYS A 141 11.83 8.48 -7.27
N ALA A 142 12.91 9.08 -6.78
CA ALA A 142 14.06 9.40 -7.62
C ALA A 142 14.65 8.12 -8.22
N VAL A 143 15.31 8.24 -9.36
CA VAL A 143 16.10 7.16 -10.00
C VAL A 143 17.39 6.96 -9.25
#